data_4042010b03e9c0f37b94766d996a6c3f
#
_entry.id   4042010b03e9c0f37b94766d996a6c3f
#
_cell.length_a   1.000
_cell.length_b   1.000
_cell.length_c   1.000
_cell.angle_alpha   90.00
_cell.angle_beta   90.00
_cell.angle_gamma   90.00
#
_symmetry.space_group_name_H-M   'P 1'
#
loop_
_entity.id
_entity.type
_entity.pdbx_description
1 polymer ?
#
loop_
_entity_poly.entity_id
_entity_poly.type
_entity_poly.pdbx_seq_one_letter_code
_entity_poly.pdbx_strand_id
1 'polypeptide(L)'
;MNNYLPTDYQAFIHKSRYAKYFDGKGRESWPETVSRYVSNVVHTKVDEQTTNDIEQAILSLEVMPSMRAMMTAGPALERDNTAGYNCSYLPVDDPKSFDEAMFILLCGTGVGFSVERQHVQQLPEVPDLYESETMIVVKDSKEGWAKAFRQLLALLWAGEIPQWDVSRVRPAGARLKTFGGRASGPAPLVELFNFTVQTFRGAQGRRLSSMECHDLMCFIGQIVVVGGVRRSAMISLSNLSDDRMRHAKSGQWWETAAHRALANNSVSYTEKPDIETFMREWTALVESKSGERGIFNREASKKQAAKFGRRDPNFEFGTNPCSEIILRPYQFCNLTEVVVRATDTIDDLERKVKLATILGTIQSSFTKFPYLRKVWQRNTEEERLLGVSLTGIMDNKLLTSKNKGLEKTLEHLREVAVHTNNDYANRLGIPQSTSITCVKPSGTVSQLVDSASGIHARHSRYYIRTVRGDNKDPLTQFMKDQGIPNEPCVFKGDTTTVFSFPVKSPNKAITRDDMTAIEQLEMWLIYQRSWCEHKPSVTISVRDDEWMEVGAFVYKHFDEMSGVSFLPH
;
A
#
# COMPACT_ATOMS: atom_id res chain seq x y z
N MET A 1 -20.59 -8.87 -27.82
CA MET A 1 -20.27 -8.21 -26.56
C MET A 1 -18.75 -8.09 -26.47
N ASN A 2 -18.21 -6.88 -26.30
CA ASN A 2 -16.76 -6.72 -26.07
C ASN A 2 -16.38 -7.38 -24.75
N ASN A 3 -15.52 -8.39 -24.81
CA ASN A 3 -14.98 -9.01 -23.61
C ASN A 3 -13.75 -8.22 -23.15
N TYR A 4 -13.95 -7.24 -22.26
CA TYR A 4 -12.88 -6.41 -21.73
C TYR A 4 -11.90 -7.19 -20.85
N LEU A 5 -12.32 -8.30 -20.24
CA LEU A 5 -11.52 -9.16 -19.38
C LEU A 5 -11.37 -10.52 -20.05
N PRO A 6 -10.38 -10.70 -20.95
CA PRO A 6 -10.35 -11.85 -21.86
C PRO A 6 -9.97 -13.18 -21.19
N THR A 7 -9.39 -13.18 -19.99
CA THR A 7 -8.99 -14.41 -19.30
C THR A 7 -9.85 -14.66 -18.05
N ASP A 8 -10.01 -15.94 -17.68
CA ASP A 8 -10.71 -16.33 -16.46
C ASP A 8 -10.06 -15.72 -15.20
N TYR A 9 -8.73 -15.59 -15.22
CA TYR A 9 -8.00 -14.98 -14.10
C TYR A 9 -8.35 -13.50 -13.92
N GLN A 10 -8.40 -12.74 -15.01
CA GLN A 10 -8.81 -11.32 -14.96
C GLN A 10 -10.25 -11.17 -14.47
N ALA A 11 -11.16 -12.01 -14.97
CA ALA A 11 -12.54 -12.03 -14.51
C ALA A 11 -12.66 -12.36 -13.02
N PHE A 12 -11.88 -13.32 -12.53
CA PHE A 12 -11.81 -13.65 -11.10
C PHE A 12 -11.31 -12.49 -10.26
N ILE A 13 -10.24 -11.83 -10.67
CA ILE A 13 -9.69 -10.67 -9.93
C ILE A 13 -10.72 -9.55 -9.86
N HIS A 14 -11.43 -9.26 -10.95
CA HIS A 14 -12.51 -8.27 -10.94
C HIS A 14 -13.60 -8.65 -9.93
N LYS A 15 -14.13 -9.87 -10.01
CA LYS A 15 -15.22 -10.33 -9.14
C LYS A 15 -14.83 -10.37 -7.67
N SER A 16 -13.60 -10.75 -7.37
CA SER A 16 -13.13 -10.91 -5.99
C SER A 16 -12.64 -9.62 -5.34
N ARG A 17 -12.17 -8.63 -6.14
CA ARG A 17 -11.49 -7.45 -5.62
C ARG A 17 -12.16 -6.11 -5.93
N TYR A 18 -12.91 -6.00 -7.03
CA TYR A 18 -13.45 -4.73 -7.53
C TYR A 18 -14.96 -4.67 -7.54
N ALA A 19 -15.64 -5.78 -7.83
CA ALA A 19 -17.08 -5.83 -7.99
C ALA A 19 -17.81 -5.69 -6.66
N LYS A 20 -18.77 -4.78 -6.59
CA LYS A 20 -19.72 -4.72 -5.47
C LYS A 20 -20.79 -5.80 -5.63
N TYR A 21 -21.28 -6.24 -4.49
CA TYR A 21 -22.42 -7.16 -4.42
C TYR A 21 -23.70 -6.38 -4.11
N PHE A 22 -24.74 -6.66 -4.87
CA PHE A 22 -26.08 -6.10 -4.65
C PHE A 22 -27.08 -7.23 -4.39
N ASP A 23 -27.90 -7.07 -3.36
CA ASP A 23 -28.95 -8.04 -3.03
C ASP A 23 -29.92 -8.23 -4.21
N GLY A 24 -30.19 -9.48 -4.56
CA GLY A 24 -31.06 -9.85 -5.68
C GLY A 24 -30.42 -9.78 -7.07
N LYS A 25 -29.29 -9.11 -7.23
CA LYS A 25 -28.59 -8.96 -8.52
C LYS A 25 -27.26 -9.72 -8.58
N GLY A 26 -26.59 -9.90 -7.45
CA GLY A 26 -25.26 -10.47 -7.37
C GLY A 26 -24.14 -9.44 -7.56
N ARG A 27 -22.96 -9.90 -8.03
CA ARG A 27 -21.79 -9.03 -8.22
C ARG A 27 -21.86 -8.27 -9.54
N GLU A 28 -21.34 -7.04 -9.53
CA GLU A 28 -21.23 -6.18 -10.71
C GLU A 28 -20.48 -6.86 -11.87
N SER A 29 -20.86 -6.50 -13.11
CA SER A 29 -20.02 -6.70 -14.28
C SER A 29 -18.91 -5.64 -14.33
N TRP A 30 -17.88 -5.85 -15.17
CA TRP A 30 -16.82 -4.86 -15.33
C TRP A 30 -17.34 -3.50 -15.82
N PRO A 31 -18.19 -3.42 -16.86
CA PRO A 31 -18.78 -2.14 -17.25
C PRO A 31 -19.57 -1.46 -16.13
N GLU A 32 -20.28 -2.22 -15.29
CA GLU A 32 -21.02 -1.66 -14.15
C GLU A 32 -20.09 -1.09 -13.09
N THR A 33 -18.96 -1.76 -12.80
CA THR A 33 -17.93 -1.24 -11.88
C THR A 33 -17.36 0.07 -12.39
N VAL A 34 -17.00 0.13 -13.67
CA VAL A 34 -16.43 1.34 -14.29
C VAL A 34 -17.45 2.48 -14.30
N SER A 35 -18.70 2.20 -14.66
CA SER A 35 -19.78 3.19 -14.66
C SER A 35 -20.03 3.78 -13.28
N ARG A 36 -20.01 2.96 -12.24
CA ARG A 36 -20.16 3.41 -10.85
C ARG A 36 -19.03 4.35 -10.44
N TYR A 37 -17.79 4.01 -10.80
CA TYR A 37 -16.65 4.88 -10.52
C TYR A 37 -16.75 6.21 -11.27
N VAL A 38 -16.98 6.17 -12.56
CA VAL A 38 -17.06 7.38 -13.41
C VAL A 38 -18.19 8.30 -12.94
N SER A 39 -19.36 7.76 -12.64
CA SER A 39 -20.53 8.54 -12.18
C SER A 39 -20.28 9.22 -10.83
N ASN A 40 -19.56 8.59 -9.91
CA ASN A 40 -19.35 9.11 -8.57
C ASN A 40 -18.09 9.95 -8.42
N VAL A 41 -17.08 9.78 -9.27
CA VAL A 41 -15.77 10.42 -9.10
C VAL A 41 -15.47 11.41 -10.23
N VAL A 42 -15.76 11.07 -11.48
CA VAL A 42 -15.26 11.80 -12.66
C VAL A 42 -16.29 12.77 -13.24
N HIS A 43 -17.52 12.34 -13.40
CA HIS A 43 -18.55 13.01 -14.21
C HIS A 43 -18.77 14.49 -13.88
N THR A 44 -18.76 14.87 -12.59
CA THR A 44 -19.01 16.26 -12.17
C THR A 44 -17.76 17.14 -12.15
N LYS A 45 -16.60 16.58 -12.45
CA LYS A 45 -15.31 17.25 -12.28
C LYS A 45 -14.67 17.73 -13.59
N VAL A 46 -14.99 17.08 -14.70
CA VAL A 46 -14.46 17.38 -16.03
C VAL A 46 -15.57 17.39 -17.06
N ASP A 47 -15.29 17.88 -18.26
CA ASP A 47 -16.25 17.93 -19.36
C ASP A 47 -16.66 16.52 -19.84
N GLU A 48 -17.73 16.47 -20.62
CA GLU A 48 -18.31 15.21 -21.12
C GLU A 48 -17.33 14.42 -22.00
N GLN A 49 -16.60 15.10 -22.88
CA GLN A 49 -15.64 14.43 -23.76
C GLN A 49 -14.50 13.79 -22.96
N THR A 50 -13.94 14.50 -21.99
CA THR A 50 -12.89 13.97 -21.10
C THR A 50 -13.42 12.82 -20.26
N THR A 51 -14.65 12.94 -19.76
CA THR A 51 -15.33 11.84 -19.02
C THR A 51 -15.41 10.58 -19.88
N ASN A 52 -15.86 10.70 -21.13
CA ASN A 52 -15.99 9.57 -22.05
C ASN A 52 -14.62 8.97 -22.40
N ASP A 53 -13.61 9.78 -22.63
CA ASP A 53 -12.25 9.31 -22.92
C ASP A 53 -11.67 8.51 -21.74
N ILE A 54 -11.88 8.98 -20.53
CA ILE A 54 -11.48 8.29 -19.29
C ILE A 54 -12.24 6.96 -19.15
N GLU A 55 -13.56 6.97 -19.33
CA GLU A 55 -14.39 5.77 -19.21
C GLU A 55 -13.94 4.68 -20.20
N GLN A 56 -13.72 5.05 -21.45
CA GLN A 56 -13.23 4.11 -22.46
C GLN A 56 -11.85 3.56 -22.15
N ALA A 57 -10.95 4.41 -21.68
CA ALA A 57 -9.60 4.01 -21.31
C ALA A 57 -9.58 3.02 -20.13
N ILE A 58 -10.45 3.22 -19.13
CA ILE A 58 -10.58 2.28 -18.00
C ILE A 58 -11.21 0.97 -18.47
N LEU A 59 -12.30 1.03 -19.22
CA LEU A 59 -12.96 -0.15 -19.77
C LEU A 59 -11.99 -1.04 -20.56
N SER A 60 -11.16 -0.42 -21.37
CA SER A 60 -10.19 -1.09 -22.25
C SER A 60 -8.87 -1.43 -21.55
N LEU A 61 -8.77 -1.24 -20.24
CA LEU A 61 -7.57 -1.53 -19.45
C LEU A 61 -6.31 -0.78 -19.90
N GLU A 62 -6.48 0.45 -20.35
CA GLU A 62 -5.37 1.32 -20.76
C GLU A 62 -4.81 2.14 -19.60
N VAL A 63 -5.70 2.58 -18.71
CA VAL A 63 -5.36 3.27 -17.46
C VAL A 63 -6.23 2.74 -16.34
N MET A 64 -5.72 2.77 -15.12
CA MET A 64 -6.47 2.35 -13.94
C MET A 64 -6.47 3.46 -12.88
N PRO A 65 -7.65 3.77 -12.32
CA PRO A 65 -7.75 4.66 -11.18
C PRO A 65 -7.23 3.99 -9.90
N SER A 66 -7.25 4.74 -8.80
CA SER A 66 -7.05 4.15 -7.49
C SER A 66 -8.00 2.96 -7.29
N MET A 67 -7.45 1.81 -6.96
CA MET A 67 -8.23 0.63 -6.62
C MET A 67 -9.19 0.94 -5.45
N ARG A 68 -8.74 1.70 -4.48
CA ARG A 68 -9.56 2.09 -3.33
C ARG A 68 -10.73 2.96 -3.74
N ALA A 69 -10.48 3.99 -4.53
CA ALA A 69 -11.55 4.85 -5.04
C ALA A 69 -12.54 4.09 -5.92
N MET A 70 -12.05 3.20 -6.77
CA MET A 70 -12.90 2.37 -7.62
C MET A 70 -13.79 1.43 -6.81
N MET A 71 -13.23 0.84 -5.77
CA MET A 71 -13.93 -0.10 -4.90
C MET A 71 -14.97 0.58 -4.02
N THR A 72 -14.71 1.79 -3.55
CA THR A 72 -15.53 2.52 -2.58
C THR A 72 -16.42 3.60 -3.19
N ALA A 73 -16.27 3.89 -4.49
CA ALA A 73 -17.07 4.91 -5.18
C ALA A 73 -18.58 4.72 -4.92
N GLY A 74 -19.22 5.78 -4.40
CA GLY A 74 -20.58 5.77 -3.93
C GLY A 74 -20.67 6.24 -2.47
N PRO A 75 -21.66 5.76 -1.70
CA PRO A 75 -21.92 6.23 -0.34
C PRO A 75 -20.74 6.10 0.62
N ALA A 76 -19.93 5.04 0.51
CA ALA A 76 -18.77 4.83 1.38
C ALA A 76 -17.71 5.91 1.18
N LEU A 77 -17.39 6.24 -0.07
CA LEU A 77 -16.43 7.29 -0.41
C LEU A 77 -16.93 8.68 0.02
N GLU A 78 -18.22 8.95 -0.18
CA GLU A 78 -18.84 10.24 0.18
C GLU A 78 -18.84 10.50 1.68
N ARG A 79 -19.03 9.48 2.49
CA ARG A 79 -19.03 9.60 3.96
C ARG A 79 -17.68 10.01 4.50
N ASP A 80 -16.62 9.39 3.99
CA ASP A 80 -15.24 9.67 4.40
C ASP A 80 -14.30 9.37 3.25
N ASN A 81 -13.61 10.39 2.78
CA ASN A 81 -12.72 10.27 1.63
C ASN A 81 -11.45 9.45 1.90
N THR A 82 -11.15 9.14 3.15
CA THR A 82 -10.04 8.23 3.49
C THR A 82 -10.13 6.93 2.70
N ALA A 83 -11.34 6.42 2.50
CA ALA A 83 -11.59 5.17 1.76
C ALA A 83 -11.10 5.19 0.30
N GLY A 84 -10.91 6.36 -0.28
CA GLY A 84 -10.45 6.52 -1.68
C GLY A 84 -8.93 6.57 -1.83
N TYR A 85 -8.18 6.68 -0.74
CA TYR A 85 -6.73 6.81 -0.78
C TYR A 85 -6.01 5.47 -0.64
N ASN A 86 -4.86 5.37 -1.29
CA ASN A 86 -4.03 4.16 -1.30
C ASN A 86 -2.95 4.19 -0.23
N CYS A 87 -2.39 5.36 0.04
CA CYS A 87 -1.14 5.52 0.77
C CYS A 87 -1.29 6.54 1.88
N SER A 88 -0.69 6.23 3.03
CA SER A 88 -0.60 7.12 4.17
C SER A 88 0.68 6.87 4.96
N TYR A 89 1.08 7.85 5.74
CA TYR A 89 2.17 7.74 6.70
C TYR A 89 1.85 8.51 7.97
N LEU A 90 2.24 7.96 9.11
CA LEU A 90 2.22 8.64 10.40
C LEU A 90 3.38 8.20 11.30
N PRO A 91 4.00 9.11 12.06
CA PRO A 91 4.87 8.72 13.16
C PRO A 91 4.04 8.32 14.38
N VAL A 92 4.56 7.40 15.20
CA VAL A 92 3.93 7.03 16.48
C VAL A 92 4.43 8.01 17.55
N ASP A 93 3.89 9.23 17.51
CA ASP A 93 4.30 10.34 18.37
C ASP A 93 3.17 10.93 19.23
N ASP A 94 1.97 10.42 19.07
CA ASP A 94 0.77 10.85 19.76
C ASP A 94 -0.10 9.63 20.08
N PRO A 95 -0.77 9.56 21.23
CA PRO A 95 -1.72 8.47 21.52
C PRO A 95 -2.76 8.23 20.42
N LYS A 96 -3.20 9.29 19.74
CA LYS A 96 -4.17 9.21 18.64
C LYS A 96 -3.60 8.59 17.37
N SER A 97 -2.28 8.46 17.24
CA SER A 97 -1.66 7.78 16.10
C SER A 97 -2.14 6.33 15.95
N PHE A 98 -2.36 5.65 17.06
CA PHE A 98 -2.79 4.24 17.05
C PHE A 98 -4.22 4.06 16.51
N ASP A 99 -5.17 4.81 17.00
CA ASP A 99 -6.57 4.67 16.53
C ASP A 99 -6.77 5.27 15.13
N GLU A 100 -6.01 6.30 14.77
CA GLU A 100 -6.02 6.81 13.41
C GLU A 100 -5.48 5.76 12.43
N ALA A 101 -4.39 5.07 12.78
CA ALA A 101 -3.88 3.97 11.97
C ALA A 101 -4.93 2.85 11.82
N MET A 102 -5.61 2.50 12.90
CA MET A 102 -6.70 1.52 12.86
C MET A 102 -7.81 1.94 11.90
N PHE A 103 -8.28 3.17 12.02
CA PHE A 103 -9.35 3.69 11.16
C PHE A 103 -8.94 3.68 9.69
N ILE A 104 -7.74 4.14 9.39
CA ILE A 104 -7.20 4.19 8.02
C ILE A 104 -7.09 2.77 7.43
N LEU A 105 -6.56 1.83 8.20
CA LEU A 105 -6.48 0.43 7.78
C LEU A 105 -7.86 -0.19 7.57
N LEU A 106 -8.83 0.12 8.42
CA LEU A 106 -10.22 -0.34 8.28
C LEU A 106 -10.89 0.24 7.02
N CYS A 107 -10.47 1.42 6.57
CA CYS A 107 -10.87 1.98 5.27
C CYS A 107 -10.18 1.29 4.08
N GLY A 108 -9.20 0.44 4.33
CA GLY A 108 -8.46 -0.30 3.32
C GLY A 108 -7.21 0.39 2.78
N THR A 109 -6.83 1.52 3.35
CA THR A 109 -5.63 2.29 2.98
C THR A 109 -4.38 1.71 3.63
N GLY A 110 -3.27 1.64 2.90
CA GLY A 110 -1.99 1.22 3.45
C GLY A 110 -1.38 2.28 4.36
N VAL A 111 -0.73 1.85 5.44
CA VAL A 111 -0.14 2.74 6.46
C VAL A 111 1.35 2.47 6.62
N GLY A 112 2.18 3.49 6.36
CA GLY A 112 3.54 3.51 6.85
C GLY A 112 3.57 4.16 8.24
N PHE A 113 4.41 3.65 9.13
CA PHE A 113 4.55 4.25 10.45
C PHE A 113 6.00 4.23 10.92
N SER A 114 6.32 5.13 11.83
CA SER A 114 7.66 5.19 12.43
C SER A 114 7.57 4.98 13.93
N VAL A 115 8.41 4.05 14.42
CA VAL A 115 8.67 3.84 15.85
C VAL A 115 10.08 4.32 16.24
N GLU A 116 10.63 5.25 15.47
CA GLU A 116 11.89 5.88 15.79
C GLU A 116 11.81 6.57 17.17
N ARG A 117 12.93 6.60 17.89
CA ARG A 117 12.96 7.09 19.27
C ARG A 117 12.47 8.53 19.40
N GLN A 118 12.81 9.41 18.47
CA GLN A 118 12.37 10.81 18.49
C GLN A 118 10.84 10.96 18.43
N HIS A 119 10.13 9.97 17.91
CA HIS A 119 8.67 9.93 17.89
C HIS A 119 8.10 9.30 19.15
N VAL A 120 8.55 8.10 19.47
CA VAL A 120 8.03 7.32 20.60
C VAL A 120 8.26 8.03 21.94
N GLN A 121 9.33 8.80 22.06
CA GLN A 121 9.62 9.61 23.26
C GLN A 121 8.59 10.73 23.51
N GLN A 122 7.80 11.10 22.53
CA GLN A 122 6.73 12.09 22.70
C GLN A 122 5.46 11.51 23.30
N LEU A 123 5.35 10.18 23.38
CA LEU A 123 4.23 9.55 24.08
C LEU A 123 4.34 9.78 25.59
N PRO A 124 3.20 9.89 26.31
CA PRO A 124 3.24 9.99 27.76
C PRO A 124 3.84 8.74 28.42
N GLU A 125 4.35 8.92 29.64
CA GLU A 125 4.71 7.78 30.48
C GLU A 125 3.45 7.00 30.88
N VAL A 126 3.57 5.69 30.96
CA VAL A 126 2.50 4.83 31.44
C VAL A 126 2.46 4.95 32.98
N PRO A 127 1.35 5.43 33.56
CA PRO A 127 1.22 5.55 35.01
C PRO A 127 1.00 4.18 35.66
N ASP A 128 0.96 4.16 36.98
CA ASP A 128 0.48 2.99 37.72
C ASP A 128 -0.98 2.74 37.33
N LEU A 129 -1.30 1.49 37.04
CA LEU A 129 -2.62 1.09 36.55
C LEU A 129 -3.45 0.45 37.64
N TYR A 130 -4.72 0.79 37.66
CA TYR A 130 -5.71 0.16 38.53
C TYR A 130 -6.97 -0.21 37.73
N GLU A 131 -7.62 -1.29 38.10
CA GLU A 131 -8.87 -1.69 37.49
C GLU A 131 -9.99 -0.73 37.90
N SER A 132 -10.80 -0.31 36.93
CA SER A 132 -11.93 0.58 37.14
C SER A 132 -13.23 -0.03 36.60
N GLU A 133 -14.35 0.58 36.97
CA GLU A 133 -15.67 0.19 36.48
C GLU A 133 -16.08 0.95 35.22
N THR A 134 -15.19 1.79 34.69
CA THR A 134 -15.45 2.54 33.45
C THR A 134 -15.72 1.57 32.31
N MET A 135 -16.85 1.76 31.63
CA MET A 135 -17.29 0.86 30.56
C MET A 135 -17.12 1.52 29.20
N ILE A 136 -16.41 0.85 28.29
CA ILE A 136 -16.32 1.22 26.89
C ILE A 136 -17.38 0.44 26.13
N VAL A 137 -18.35 1.15 25.51
CA VAL A 137 -19.38 0.54 24.67
C VAL A 137 -18.93 0.66 23.23
N VAL A 138 -18.69 -0.47 22.56
CA VAL A 138 -18.22 -0.52 21.20
C VAL A 138 -19.39 -0.50 20.23
N LYS A 139 -19.45 0.52 19.35
CA LYS A 139 -20.45 0.59 18.29
C LYS A 139 -20.00 -0.24 17.08
N ASP A 140 -20.96 -0.79 16.35
CA ASP A 140 -20.74 -1.66 15.20
C ASP A 140 -20.45 -0.87 13.90
N SER A 141 -19.30 -0.18 13.88
CA SER A 141 -18.81 0.57 12.72
C SER A 141 -17.29 0.72 12.78
N LYS A 142 -16.65 1.10 11.67
CA LYS A 142 -15.21 1.41 11.64
C LYS A 142 -14.88 2.52 12.64
N GLU A 143 -15.66 3.59 12.62
CA GLU A 143 -15.54 4.71 13.55
C GLU A 143 -15.75 4.26 15.00
N GLY A 144 -16.73 3.38 15.21
CA GLY A 144 -17.03 2.84 16.55
C GLY A 144 -15.88 2.01 17.12
N TRP A 145 -15.25 1.18 16.31
CA TRP A 145 -14.08 0.40 16.71
C TRP A 145 -12.87 1.29 17.01
N ALA A 146 -12.60 2.23 16.12
CA ALA A 146 -11.47 3.16 16.31
C ALA A 146 -11.68 4.08 17.52
N LYS A 147 -12.88 4.60 17.73
CA LYS A 147 -13.23 5.40 18.92
C LYS A 147 -13.09 4.61 20.20
N ALA A 148 -13.52 3.34 20.21
CA ALA A 148 -13.38 2.47 21.38
C ALA A 148 -11.90 2.25 21.71
N PHE A 149 -11.07 2.04 20.70
CA PHE A 149 -9.62 1.90 20.90
C PHE A 149 -8.97 3.20 21.40
N ARG A 150 -9.34 4.34 20.83
CA ARG A 150 -8.92 5.66 21.32
C ARG A 150 -9.26 5.84 22.79
N GLN A 151 -10.47 5.47 23.18
CA GLN A 151 -10.94 5.56 24.55
C GLN A 151 -10.16 4.64 25.49
N LEU A 152 -9.90 3.39 25.07
CA LEU A 152 -9.07 2.46 25.82
C LEU A 152 -7.67 3.04 26.09
N LEU A 153 -7.00 3.56 25.05
CA LEU A 153 -5.67 4.14 25.20
C LEU A 153 -5.67 5.37 26.12
N ALA A 154 -6.67 6.24 25.97
CA ALA A 154 -6.80 7.42 26.84
C ALA A 154 -6.97 7.03 28.30
N LEU A 155 -7.77 6.02 28.59
CA LEU A 155 -7.97 5.51 29.94
C LEU A 155 -6.71 4.86 30.52
N LEU A 156 -6.01 4.06 29.73
CA LEU A 156 -4.77 3.42 30.16
C LEU A 156 -3.69 4.46 30.49
N TRP A 157 -3.54 5.51 29.67
CA TRP A 157 -2.61 6.60 29.96
C TRP A 157 -3.07 7.50 31.11
N ALA A 158 -4.34 7.43 31.49
CA ALA A 158 -4.87 8.08 32.71
C ALA A 158 -4.77 7.16 33.97
N GLY A 159 -4.28 5.93 33.82
CA GLY A 159 -4.10 4.99 34.91
C GLY A 159 -5.25 4.00 35.13
N GLU A 160 -6.28 4.01 34.28
CA GLU A 160 -7.46 3.16 34.41
C GLU A 160 -7.42 1.99 33.44
N ILE A 161 -7.69 0.78 33.98
CA ILE A 161 -7.98 -0.39 33.15
C ILE A 161 -9.49 -0.55 33.11
N PRO A 162 -10.16 -0.18 31.98
CA PRO A 162 -11.60 -0.21 31.88
C PRO A 162 -12.14 -1.61 31.61
N GLN A 163 -13.45 -1.71 31.64
CA GLN A 163 -14.22 -2.81 31.09
C GLN A 163 -14.75 -2.44 29.71
N TRP A 164 -15.14 -3.42 28.91
CA TRP A 164 -15.73 -3.16 27.59
C TRP A 164 -16.94 -4.02 27.33
N ASP A 165 -17.88 -3.45 26.58
CA ASP A 165 -19.10 -4.09 26.12
C ASP A 165 -19.10 -4.14 24.59
N VAL A 166 -18.99 -5.35 24.04
CA VAL A 166 -18.97 -5.63 22.60
C VAL A 166 -20.29 -6.24 22.12
N SER A 167 -21.34 -6.22 22.93
CA SER A 167 -22.63 -6.84 22.61
C SER A 167 -23.31 -6.26 21.38
N ARG A 168 -22.99 -5.01 21.02
CA ARG A 168 -23.52 -4.31 19.84
C ARG A 168 -22.80 -4.65 18.54
N VAL A 169 -21.63 -5.26 18.60
CA VAL A 169 -20.86 -5.67 17.44
C VAL A 169 -21.53 -6.87 16.78
N ARG A 170 -21.70 -6.81 15.45
CA ARG A 170 -22.32 -7.90 14.69
C ARG A 170 -21.59 -9.21 14.90
N PRO A 171 -22.31 -10.35 14.95
CA PRO A 171 -21.69 -11.65 15.18
C PRO A 171 -20.83 -12.09 14.00
N ALA A 172 -19.94 -13.05 14.25
CA ALA A 172 -19.15 -13.70 13.23
C ALA A 172 -20.06 -14.31 12.15
N GLY A 173 -19.66 -14.15 10.88
CA GLY A 173 -20.39 -14.67 9.74
C GLY A 173 -21.45 -13.72 9.14
N ALA A 174 -21.76 -12.60 9.78
CA ALA A 174 -22.64 -11.59 9.21
C ALA A 174 -22.00 -10.96 7.95
N ARG A 175 -22.83 -10.61 6.95
CA ARG A 175 -22.34 -10.04 5.69
C ARG A 175 -21.82 -8.61 5.86
N LEU A 176 -20.68 -8.33 5.23
CA LEU A 176 -20.11 -6.99 5.11
C LEU A 176 -20.64 -6.31 3.84
N LYS A 177 -21.19 -5.10 3.99
CA LYS A 177 -21.86 -4.39 2.88
C LYS A 177 -20.88 -3.77 1.88
N THR A 178 -19.78 -3.17 2.37
CA THR A 178 -18.88 -2.38 1.52
C THR A 178 -17.85 -3.23 0.78
N PHE A 179 -17.21 -4.16 1.49
CA PHE A 179 -16.10 -4.95 0.95
C PHE A 179 -16.50 -6.35 0.48
N GLY A 180 -17.73 -6.73 0.71
CA GLY A 180 -18.21 -8.09 0.44
C GLY A 180 -17.47 -9.12 1.27
N GLY A 181 -17.94 -9.98 1.96
CA GLY A 181 -17.29 -10.92 2.86
C GLY A 181 -18.08 -11.08 4.15
N ARG A 182 -17.48 -11.76 5.11
CA ARG A 182 -18.14 -12.08 6.37
C ARG A 182 -17.45 -11.37 7.54
N ALA A 183 -18.25 -10.90 8.48
CA ALA A 183 -17.76 -10.28 9.70
C ALA A 183 -17.01 -11.30 10.58
N SER A 184 -15.99 -10.84 11.29
CA SER A 184 -15.22 -11.63 12.24
C SER A 184 -15.91 -11.80 13.58
N GLY A 185 -16.91 -10.99 13.88
CA GLY A 185 -17.43 -10.80 15.23
C GLY A 185 -16.51 -9.95 16.09
N PRO A 186 -16.80 -9.82 17.40
CA PRO A 186 -16.03 -8.96 18.30
C PRO A 186 -14.73 -9.56 18.80
N ALA A 187 -14.50 -10.87 18.66
CA ALA A 187 -13.36 -11.54 19.25
C ALA A 187 -11.99 -10.94 18.89
N PRO A 188 -11.68 -10.59 17.63
CA PRO A 188 -10.38 -9.98 17.31
C PRO A 188 -10.15 -8.64 18.00
N LEU A 189 -11.19 -7.83 18.15
CA LEU A 189 -11.10 -6.55 18.87
C LEU A 189 -10.82 -6.76 20.35
N VAL A 190 -11.48 -7.76 20.97
CA VAL A 190 -11.24 -8.14 22.37
C VAL A 190 -9.80 -8.60 22.56
N GLU A 191 -9.27 -9.39 21.63
CA GLU A 191 -7.87 -9.82 21.66
C GLU A 191 -6.91 -8.63 21.61
N LEU A 192 -7.18 -7.64 20.77
CA LEU A 192 -6.39 -6.41 20.70
C LEU A 192 -6.46 -5.65 22.03
N PHE A 193 -7.64 -5.52 22.62
CA PHE A 193 -7.81 -4.82 23.88
C PHE A 193 -7.03 -5.52 25.00
N ASN A 194 -7.11 -6.84 25.10
CA ASN A 194 -6.35 -7.61 26.09
C ASN A 194 -4.84 -7.48 25.88
N PHE A 195 -4.37 -7.57 24.63
CA PHE A 195 -2.96 -7.39 24.30
C PHE A 195 -2.47 -5.98 24.69
N THR A 196 -3.27 -4.96 24.41
CA THR A 196 -2.96 -3.57 24.75
C THR A 196 -2.85 -3.37 26.25
N VAL A 197 -3.82 -3.89 27.03
CA VAL A 197 -3.79 -3.82 28.50
C VAL A 197 -2.52 -4.49 29.05
N GLN A 198 -2.18 -5.68 28.55
CA GLN A 198 -0.98 -6.38 29.00
C GLN A 198 0.30 -5.62 28.67
N THR A 199 0.37 -5.01 27.48
CA THR A 199 1.51 -4.17 27.07
C THR A 199 1.68 -3.01 28.03
N PHE A 200 0.61 -2.31 28.38
CA PHE A 200 0.63 -1.20 29.34
C PHE A 200 1.00 -1.67 30.75
N ARG A 201 0.50 -2.82 31.20
CA ARG A 201 0.90 -3.40 32.51
C ARG A 201 2.41 -3.63 32.60
N GLY A 202 3.03 -4.08 31.51
CA GLY A 202 4.48 -4.29 31.43
C GLY A 202 5.30 -3.00 31.32
N ALA A 203 4.66 -1.87 31.07
CA ALA A 203 5.32 -0.58 30.85
C ALA A 203 5.09 0.45 31.96
N GLN A 204 4.45 0.07 33.06
CA GLN A 204 4.16 0.99 34.17
C GLN A 204 5.42 1.70 34.66
N GLY A 205 5.33 3.01 34.82
CA GLY A 205 6.44 3.85 35.27
C GLY A 205 7.43 4.28 34.18
N ARG A 206 7.19 3.91 32.93
CA ARG A 206 8.02 4.30 31.79
C ARG A 206 7.18 4.55 30.54
N ARG A 207 7.82 5.05 29.49
CA ARG A 207 7.20 5.12 28.15
C ARG A 207 7.21 3.77 27.47
N LEU A 208 6.27 3.55 26.54
CA LEU A 208 6.31 2.41 25.65
C LEU A 208 7.61 2.42 24.83
N SER A 209 8.21 1.25 24.66
CA SER A 209 9.40 1.10 23.81
C SER A 209 9.02 1.09 22.33
N SER A 210 10.00 1.24 21.44
CA SER A 210 9.80 1.14 20.00
C SER A 210 9.17 -0.20 19.62
N MET A 211 9.64 -1.30 20.20
CA MET A 211 9.11 -2.65 19.95
C MET A 211 7.67 -2.81 20.43
N GLU A 212 7.33 -2.25 21.58
CA GLU A 212 5.97 -2.29 22.10
C GLU A 212 5.00 -1.52 21.20
N CYS A 213 5.41 -0.34 20.73
CA CYS A 213 4.63 0.43 19.76
C CYS A 213 4.49 -0.31 18.44
N HIS A 214 5.55 -0.92 17.95
CA HIS A 214 5.54 -1.75 16.75
C HIS A 214 4.57 -2.92 16.86
N ASP A 215 4.62 -3.65 17.97
CA ASP A 215 3.74 -4.79 18.20
C ASP A 215 2.27 -4.38 18.30
N LEU A 216 1.96 -3.25 18.94
CA LEU A 216 0.60 -2.70 18.96
C LEU A 216 0.10 -2.39 17.54
N MET A 217 0.92 -1.75 16.73
CA MET A 217 0.56 -1.47 15.33
C MET A 217 0.32 -2.75 14.54
N CYS A 218 1.15 -3.77 14.72
CA CYS A 218 0.98 -5.07 14.07
C CYS A 218 -0.33 -5.75 14.50
N PHE A 219 -0.68 -5.72 15.78
CA PHE A 219 -1.96 -6.25 16.27
C PHE A 219 -3.16 -5.51 15.68
N ILE A 220 -3.07 -4.19 15.54
CA ILE A 220 -4.09 -3.41 14.82
C ILE A 220 -4.25 -3.94 13.39
N GLY A 221 -3.15 -4.18 12.69
CA GLY A 221 -3.18 -4.78 11.35
C GLY A 221 -3.84 -6.16 11.34
N GLN A 222 -3.61 -6.96 12.35
CA GLN A 222 -4.20 -8.30 12.47
C GLN A 222 -5.72 -8.27 12.54
N ILE A 223 -6.31 -7.36 13.32
CA ILE A 223 -7.78 -7.28 13.40
C ILE A 223 -8.41 -6.85 12.08
N VAL A 224 -7.71 -6.03 11.29
CA VAL A 224 -8.17 -5.61 9.96
C VAL A 224 -8.19 -6.79 8.99
N VAL A 225 -7.16 -7.63 9.02
CA VAL A 225 -7.09 -8.85 8.19
C VAL A 225 -8.18 -9.85 8.56
N VAL A 226 -8.30 -10.16 9.84
CA VAL A 226 -9.31 -11.12 10.35
C VAL A 226 -10.72 -10.55 10.18
N GLY A 227 -10.89 -9.24 10.27
CA GLY A 227 -12.16 -8.56 10.03
C GLY A 227 -12.68 -8.61 8.59
N GLY A 228 -11.95 -9.26 7.69
CA GLY A 228 -12.37 -9.45 6.30
C GLY A 228 -12.32 -8.19 5.43
N VAL A 229 -11.76 -7.10 5.94
CA VAL A 229 -11.67 -5.85 5.20
C VAL A 229 -10.65 -5.97 4.07
N ARG A 230 -9.47 -6.52 4.37
CA ARG A 230 -8.37 -6.68 3.41
C ARG A 230 -7.14 -7.27 4.10
N ARG A 231 -6.12 -7.65 3.31
CA ARG A 231 -4.75 -7.78 3.82
C ARG A 231 -4.29 -6.42 4.34
N SER A 232 -3.87 -6.37 5.60
CA SER A 232 -3.21 -5.20 6.14
C SER A 232 -1.89 -4.98 5.40
N ALA A 233 -1.65 -3.73 4.98
CA ALA A 233 -0.40 -3.33 4.37
C ALA A 233 0.23 -2.25 5.24
N MET A 234 1.38 -2.57 5.84
CA MET A 234 2.13 -1.64 6.70
C MET A 234 3.63 -1.75 6.45
N ILE A 235 4.33 -0.65 6.69
CA ILE A 235 5.78 -0.62 6.83
C ILE A 235 6.13 0.06 8.14
N SER A 236 7.10 -0.50 8.86
CA SER A 236 7.62 0.01 10.12
C SER A 236 9.01 0.59 9.91
N LEU A 237 9.18 1.85 10.25
CA LEU A 237 10.47 2.54 10.22
C LEU A 237 11.06 2.60 11.63
N SER A 238 12.34 2.27 11.75
CA SER A 238 13.06 2.28 13.03
C SER A 238 14.46 2.86 12.86
N ASN A 239 15.07 3.28 13.98
CA ASN A 239 16.43 3.81 13.96
C ASN A 239 17.44 2.72 13.58
N LEU A 240 18.50 3.12 12.90
CA LEU A 240 19.64 2.25 12.58
C LEU A 240 20.21 1.59 13.85
N SER A 241 20.28 2.34 14.95
CA SER A 241 20.81 1.88 16.25
C SER A 241 19.83 1.06 17.09
N ASP A 242 18.60 0.85 16.62
CA ASP A 242 17.62 0.05 17.34
C ASP A 242 17.83 -1.45 17.11
N ASP A 243 18.57 -2.06 18.03
CA ASP A 243 18.96 -3.46 17.93
C ASP A 243 17.77 -4.43 18.09
N ARG A 244 16.78 -4.06 18.91
CA ARG A 244 15.55 -4.85 19.06
C ARG A 244 14.78 -4.92 17.75
N MET A 245 14.65 -3.79 17.07
CA MET A 245 13.98 -3.74 15.76
C MET A 245 14.79 -4.45 14.68
N ARG A 246 16.13 -4.39 14.72
CA ARG A 246 16.99 -5.16 13.80
C ARG A 246 16.69 -6.65 13.85
N HIS A 247 16.39 -7.17 15.03
CA HIS A 247 16.15 -8.60 15.27
C HIS A 247 14.67 -8.95 15.51
N ALA A 248 13.76 -8.05 15.18
CA ALA A 248 12.32 -8.25 15.40
C ALA A 248 11.79 -9.53 14.75
N LYS A 249 12.36 -9.93 13.62
CA LYS A 249 12.02 -11.15 12.88
C LYS A 249 13.24 -12.08 12.78
N SER A 250 13.85 -12.38 13.91
CA SER A 250 14.93 -13.34 14.02
C SER A 250 14.47 -14.59 14.76
N GLY A 251 15.18 -15.71 14.54
CA GLY A 251 14.81 -17.00 15.14
C GLY A 251 13.43 -17.48 14.67
N GLN A 252 12.72 -18.14 15.55
CA GLN A 252 11.37 -18.68 15.29
C GLN A 252 10.27 -17.66 15.65
N TRP A 253 10.43 -16.43 15.22
CA TRP A 253 9.51 -15.32 15.54
C TRP A 253 8.05 -15.60 15.13
N TRP A 254 7.82 -16.40 14.09
CA TRP A 254 6.47 -16.77 13.64
C TRP A 254 5.70 -17.62 14.66
N GLU A 255 6.37 -18.24 15.63
CA GLU A 255 5.73 -18.98 16.72
C GLU A 255 5.40 -18.07 17.91
N THR A 256 6.31 -17.15 18.24
CA THR A 256 6.21 -16.32 19.46
C THR A 256 5.65 -14.91 19.19
N ALA A 257 5.81 -14.40 17.99
CA ALA A 257 5.45 -13.03 17.60
C ALA A 257 4.88 -12.99 16.17
N ALA A 258 3.96 -13.88 15.86
CA ALA A 258 3.38 -14.03 14.51
C ALA A 258 2.75 -12.75 13.95
N HIS A 259 2.24 -11.84 14.81
CA HIS A 259 1.68 -10.55 14.43
C HIS A 259 2.69 -9.66 13.71
N ARG A 260 3.98 -9.85 13.90
CA ARG A 260 5.04 -9.07 13.22
C ARG A 260 5.08 -9.31 11.70
N ALA A 261 4.43 -10.37 11.21
CA ALA A 261 4.25 -10.58 9.77
C ALA A 261 3.40 -9.50 9.09
N LEU A 262 2.65 -8.71 9.85
CA LEU A 262 1.72 -7.70 9.33
C LEU A 262 2.42 -6.42 8.87
N ALA A 263 3.69 -6.22 9.20
CA ALA A 263 4.47 -5.06 8.77
C ALA A 263 5.79 -5.49 8.14
N ASN A 264 6.18 -4.83 7.06
CA ASN A 264 7.57 -4.89 6.57
C ASN A 264 8.42 -3.95 7.42
N ASN A 265 9.66 -4.33 7.72
CA ASN A 265 10.54 -3.52 8.57
C ASN A 265 11.67 -2.90 7.75
N SER A 266 11.88 -1.60 7.91
CA SER A 266 12.98 -0.87 7.28
C SER A 266 13.69 0.03 8.28
N VAL A 267 14.98 0.23 8.03
CA VAL A 267 15.77 1.26 8.71
C VAL A 267 15.44 2.61 8.10
N SER A 268 15.26 3.61 8.92
CA SER A 268 15.20 5.00 8.49
C SER A 268 16.59 5.63 8.60
N TYR A 269 17.27 5.78 7.47
CA TYR A 269 18.57 6.44 7.40
C TYR A 269 18.41 7.94 7.28
N THR A 270 19.19 8.68 8.05
CA THR A 270 19.25 10.16 8.01
C THR A 270 20.49 10.67 7.32
N GLU A 271 21.44 9.78 7.08
CA GLU A 271 22.72 10.04 6.39
C GLU A 271 23.29 8.73 5.85
N LYS A 272 24.28 8.82 4.98
CA LYS A 272 25.04 7.64 4.57
C LYS A 272 25.82 7.10 5.77
N PRO A 273 25.61 5.83 6.17
CA PRO A 273 26.33 5.26 7.29
C PRO A 273 27.82 5.06 6.96
N ASP A 274 28.67 4.98 7.99
CA ASP A 274 30.04 4.52 7.77
C ASP A 274 30.05 3.05 7.32
N ILE A 275 31.15 2.61 6.75
CA ILE A 275 31.26 1.27 6.14
C ILE A 275 31.03 0.15 7.15
N GLU A 276 31.50 0.28 8.37
CA GLU A 276 31.36 -0.75 9.41
C GLU A 276 29.88 -0.91 9.80
N THR A 277 29.19 0.20 10.02
CA THR A 277 27.77 0.22 10.35
C THR A 277 26.93 -0.35 9.19
N PHE A 278 27.24 0.04 7.96
CA PHE A 278 26.57 -0.48 6.79
C PHE A 278 26.76 -2.00 6.67
N MET A 279 27.97 -2.49 6.81
CA MET A 279 28.26 -3.93 6.70
C MET A 279 27.56 -4.74 7.78
N ARG A 280 27.47 -4.20 9.00
CA ARG A 280 26.75 -4.86 10.10
C ARG A 280 25.26 -5.02 9.76
N GLU A 281 24.62 -3.96 9.29
CA GLU A 281 23.20 -3.99 8.88
C GLU A 281 22.99 -4.87 7.65
N TRP A 282 23.89 -4.80 6.66
CA TRP A 282 23.83 -5.62 5.47
C TRP A 282 23.94 -7.12 5.78
N THR A 283 24.86 -7.47 6.69
CA THR A 283 25.00 -8.85 7.17
C THR A 283 23.72 -9.33 7.85
N ALA A 284 23.15 -8.52 8.74
CA ALA A 284 21.90 -8.86 9.41
C ALA A 284 20.75 -9.07 8.40
N LEU A 285 20.69 -8.25 7.36
CA LEU A 285 19.69 -8.39 6.28
C LEU A 285 19.86 -9.71 5.53
N VAL A 286 21.10 -10.06 5.16
CA VAL A 286 21.41 -11.32 4.47
C VAL A 286 21.08 -12.53 5.35
N GLU A 287 21.46 -12.49 6.62
CA GLU A 287 21.23 -13.58 7.59
C GLU A 287 19.74 -13.79 7.90
N SER A 288 18.93 -12.75 7.81
CA SER A 288 17.49 -12.81 8.12
C SER A 288 16.70 -13.75 7.20
N LYS A 289 17.21 -14.03 5.99
CA LYS A 289 16.53 -14.80 4.93
C LYS A 289 15.19 -14.21 4.48
N SER A 290 14.79 -13.06 5.04
CA SER A 290 13.56 -12.34 4.72
C SER A 290 13.80 -11.01 3.99
N GLY A 291 15.08 -10.58 3.86
CA GLY A 291 15.44 -9.29 3.27
C GLY A 291 15.21 -8.09 4.19
N GLU A 292 14.94 -8.31 5.44
CA GLU A 292 14.72 -7.24 6.41
C GLU A 292 15.95 -7.01 7.31
N ARG A 293 16.22 -5.78 7.74
CA ARG A 293 15.44 -4.56 7.47
C ARG A 293 15.78 -4.00 6.08
N GLY A 294 14.77 -3.56 5.35
CA GLY A 294 14.94 -2.82 4.11
C GLY A 294 15.55 -1.42 4.35
N ILE A 295 15.75 -0.67 3.28
CA ILE A 295 16.33 0.66 3.30
C ILE A 295 15.26 1.70 3.01
N PHE A 296 15.06 2.64 3.93
CA PHE A 296 14.40 3.91 3.70
C PHE A 296 15.39 5.03 4.01
N ASN A 297 15.75 5.83 3.02
CA ASN A 297 16.71 6.92 3.19
C ASN A 297 15.96 8.26 3.18
N ARG A 298 15.75 8.83 4.37
CA ARG A 298 15.03 10.11 4.53
C ARG A 298 15.76 11.27 3.87
N GLU A 299 17.08 11.30 3.94
CA GLU A 299 17.86 12.36 3.31
C GLU A 299 17.76 12.30 1.79
N ALA A 300 17.85 11.12 1.19
CA ALA A 300 17.62 10.93 -0.24
C ALA A 300 16.18 11.32 -0.63
N SER A 301 15.21 11.03 0.21
CA SER A 301 13.80 11.43 -0.01
C SER A 301 13.63 12.96 0.01
N LYS A 302 14.33 13.65 0.91
CA LYS A 302 14.34 15.13 0.93
C LYS A 302 14.96 15.72 -0.34
N LYS A 303 16.07 15.16 -0.80
CA LYS A 303 16.71 15.58 -2.05
C LYS A 303 15.78 15.37 -3.24
N GLN A 304 15.12 14.23 -3.29
CA GLN A 304 14.15 13.91 -4.34
C GLN A 304 12.96 14.88 -4.32
N ALA A 305 12.42 15.19 -3.14
CA ALA A 305 11.33 16.14 -2.99
C ALA A 305 11.72 17.56 -3.45
N ALA A 306 12.94 18.00 -3.15
CA ALA A 306 13.46 19.31 -3.51
C ALA A 306 13.82 19.46 -5.00
N LYS A 307 14.10 18.35 -5.69
CA LYS A 307 14.71 18.32 -7.02
C LYS A 307 13.93 19.11 -8.09
N PHE A 308 12.61 19.14 -8.01
CA PHE A 308 11.74 19.73 -9.04
C PHE A 308 11.23 21.13 -8.67
N GLY A 309 11.62 21.67 -7.51
CA GLY A 309 11.33 23.04 -7.10
C GLY A 309 9.88 23.34 -6.68
N ARG A 310 9.00 22.34 -6.64
CA ARG A 310 7.60 22.51 -6.25
C ARG A 310 7.28 22.05 -4.84
N ARG A 311 8.16 21.27 -4.21
CA ARG A 311 7.91 20.68 -2.89
C ARG A 311 8.88 21.18 -1.85
N ASP A 312 8.36 21.58 -0.70
CA ASP A 312 9.18 21.95 0.46
C ASP A 312 9.83 20.68 1.05
N PRO A 313 11.17 20.59 1.06
CA PRO A 313 11.87 19.44 1.60
C PRO A 313 12.02 19.44 3.13
N ASN A 314 11.59 20.50 3.83
CA ASN A 314 11.81 20.70 5.26
C ASN A 314 10.79 19.96 6.13
N PHE A 315 10.55 18.69 5.85
CA PHE A 315 9.70 17.82 6.65
C PHE A 315 10.45 16.52 6.96
N GLU A 316 10.09 15.90 8.06
CA GLU A 316 10.59 14.58 8.42
C GLU A 316 9.78 13.51 7.69
N PHE A 317 10.06 13.34 6.41
CA PHE A 317 9.31 12.44 5.55
C PHE A 317 9.37 10.99 6.00
N GLY A 318 8.25 10.30 5.81
CA GLY A 318 8.14 8.86 5.82
C GLY A 318 7.67 8.35 4.47
N THR A 319 7.13 7.15 4.46
CA THR A 319 6.72 6.47 3.25
C THR A 319 5.52 5.56 3.51
N ASN A 320 4.84 5.18 2.45
CA ASN A 320 3.77 4.19 2.46
C ASN A 320 4.33 2.75 2.49
N PRO A 321 3.50 1.72 2.70
CA PRO A 321 3.97 0.34 2.86
C PRO A 321 4.90 -0.19 1.78
N CYS A 322 4.64 0.15 0.53
CA CYS A 322 5.44 -0.30 -0.61
C CYS A 322 6.58 0.66 -0.96
N SER A 323 6.70 1.76 -0.22
CA SER A 323 7.82 2.70 -0.30
C SER A 323 7.95 3.50 -1.60
N GLU A 324 6.89 3.60 -2.41
CA GLU A 324 6.92 4.42 -3.63
C GLU A 324 6.61 5.90 -3.40
N ILE A 325 5.99 6.27 -2.28
CA ILE A 325 5.52 7.63 -2.02
C ILE A 325 6.30 8.28 -0.88
N ILE A 326 6.71 9.52 -1.09
CA ILE A 326 7.34 10.36 -0.07
C ILE A 326 6.23 11.17 0.60
N LEU A 327 6.01 10.95 1.90
CA LEU A 327 4.89 11.50 2.65
C LEU A 327 5.36 12.35 3.83
N ARG A 328 4.69 13.49 4.06
CA ARG A 328 4.76 14.20 5.34
C ARG A 328 4.17 13.34 6.45
N PRO A 329 4.53 13.57 7.71
CA PRO A 329 3.76 13.03 8.83
C PRO A 329 2.27 13.40 8.70
N TYR A 330 1.38 12.40 8.83
CA TYR A 330 -0.07 12.60 8.74
C TYR A 330 -0.54 13.11 7.37
N GLN A 331 -0.25 12.32 6.32
CA GLN A 331 -0.58 12.69 4.95
C GLN A 331 -1.02 11.50 4.12
N PHE A 332 -1.91 11.76 3.17
CA PHE A 332 -2.39 10.79 2.17
C PHE A 332 -1.84 11.08 0.78
N CYS A 333 -1.74 10.02 -0.01
CA CYS A 333 -1.52 10.09 -1.46
C CYS A 333 -2.42 9.10 -2.19
N ASN A 334 -2.89 9.47 -3.38
CA ASN A 334 -3.62 8.57 -4.25
C ASN A 334 -2.74 8.09 -5.40
N LEU A 335 -3.04 6.89 -5.91
CA LEU A 335 -2.32 6.26 -7.01
C LEU A 335 -3.23 6.08 -8.22
N THR A 336 -2.63 6.21 -9.41
CA THR A 336 -3.20 5.78 -10.68
C THR A 336 -2.14 5.03 -11.46
N GLU A 337 -2.55 4.23 -12.44
CA GLU A 337 -1.60 3.41 -13.20
C GLU A 337 -1.83 3.56 -14.71
N VAL A 338 -0.75 3.78 -15.41
CA VAL A 338 -0.66 3.64 -16.86
C VAL A 338 -0.40 2.16 -17.16
N VAL A 339 -1.28 1.51 -17.90
CA VAL A 339 -1.08 0.12 -18.32
C VAL A 339 -0.27 0.10 -19.60
N VAL A 340 0.99 -0.24 -19.47
CA VAL A 340 1.93 -0.34 -20.60
C VAL A 340 1.71 -1.65 -21.33
N ARG A 341 1.54 -1.58 -22.65
CA ARG A 341 1.44 -2.76 -23.51
C ARG A 341 2.67 -2.89 -24.41
N ALA A 342 2.98 -4.10 -24.79
CA ALA A 342 4.14 -4.40 -25.64
C ALA A 342 4.13 -3.62 -26.96
N THR A 343 2.96 -3.28 -27.46
CA THR A 343 2.77 -2.58 -28.73
C THR A 343 2.63 -1.06 -28.61
N ASP A 344 2.68 -0.52 -27.40
CA ASP A 344 2.53 0.91 -27.18
C ASP A 344 3.68 1.70 -27.83
N THR A 345 3.32 2.73 -28.58
CA THR A 345 4.21 3.75 -29.08
C THR A 345 4.39 4.87 -28.07
N ILE A 346 5.29 5.82 -28.32
CA ILE A 346 5.43 7.02 -27.47
C ILE A 346 4.11 7.81 -27.42
N ASP A 347 3.41 7.95 -28.53
CA ASP A 347 2.11 8.65 -28.57
C ASP A 347 1.05 7.95 -27.72
N ASP A 348 1.01 6.63 -27.74
CA ASP A 348 0.12 5.84 -26.87
C ASP A 348 0.43 6.08 -25.39
N LEU A 349 1.72 6.05 -25.03
CA LEU A 349 2.17 6.27 -23.66
C LEU A 349 1.87 7.69 -23.18
N GLU A 350 2.07 8.71 -24.03
CA GLU A 350 1.72 10.11 -23.70
C GLU A 350 0.22 10.24 -23.40
N ARG A 351 -0.62 9.67 -24.25
CA ARG A 351 -2.07 9.70 -24.06
C ARG A 351 -2.48 9.04 -22.76
N LYS A 352 -1.93 7.88 -22.46
CA LYS A 352 -2.21 7.14 -21.22
C LYS A 352 -1.73 7.88 -19.98
N VAL A 353 -0.53 8.46 -20.03
CA VAL A 353 0.02 9.28 -18.93
C VAL A 353 -0.88 10.47 -18.66
N LYS A 354 -1.34 11.16 -19.71
CA LYS A 354 -2.26 12.28 -19.57
C LYS A 354 -3.56 11.87 -18.88
N LEU A 355 -4.20 10.79 -19.33
CA LEU A 355 -5.46 10.32 -18.75
C LEU A 355 -5.29 9.88 -17.28
N ALA A 356 -4.23 9.14 -16.97
CA ALA A 356 -3.94 8.72 -15.61
C ALA A 356 -3.67 9.91 -14.68
N THR A 357 -3.01 10.96 -15.18
CA THR A 357 -2.74 12.17 -14.41
C THR A 357 -4.02 12.97 -14.16
N ILE A 358 -4.93 13.06 -15.14
CA ILE A 358 -6.25 13.67 -14.95
C ILE A 358 -7.00 12.97 -13.83
N LEU A 359 -7.04 11.63 -13.85
CA LEU A 359 -7.67 10.83 -12.80
C LEU A 359 -7.09 11.12 -11.42
N GLY A 360 -5.77 11.10 -11.31
CA GLY A 360 -5.09 11.38 -10.05
C GLY A 360 -5.39 12.78 -9.53
N THR A 361 -5.40 13.77 -10.40
CA THR A 361 -5.72 15.16 -10.05
C THR A 361 -7.15 15.28 -9.53
N ILE A 362 -8.11 14.64 -10.17
CA ILE A 362 -9.50 14.56 -9.69
C ILE A 362 -9.55 13.89 -8.31
N GLN A 363 -8.90 12.73 -8.15
CA GLN A 363 -8.89 12.00 -6.87
C GLN A 363 -8.26 12.81 -5.74
N SER A 364 -7.26 13.65 -6.02
CA SER A 364 -6.64 14.55 -5.03
C SER A 364 -7.58 15.65 -4.52
N SER A 365 -8.73 15.87 -5.17
CA SER A 365 -9.73 16.83 -4.73
C SER A 365 -10.60 16.34 -3.57
N PHE A 366 -10.56 15.04 -3.25
CA PHE A 366 -11.34 14.44 -2.17
C PHE A 366 -10.56 14.51 -0.86
N THR A 367 -10.86 15.50 -0.02
CA THR A 367 -10.10 15.77 1.21
C THR A 367 -10.96 15.85 2.48
N LYS A 368 -12.12 15.23 2.46
CA LYS A 368 -13.01 15.14 3.62
C LYS A 368 -12.64 13.95 4.50
N PHE A 369 -12.04 14.21 5.66
CA PHE A 369 -11.61 13.19 6.63
C PHE A 369 -12.20 13.46 8.02
N PRO A 370 -13.52 13.24 8.24
CA PRO A 370 -14.19 13.69 9.45
C PRO A 370 -13.74 12.98 10.73
N TYR A 371 -13.29 11.72 10.63
CA TYR A 371 -12.80 10.99 11.81
C TYR A 371 -11.41 11.46 12.26
N LEU A 372 -10.52 11.76 11.32
CA LEU A 372 -9.12 12.05 11.59
C LEU A 372 -8.91 13.47 12.10
N ARG A 373 -7.80 13.69 12.80
CA ARG A 373 -7.38 15.03 13.18
C ARG A 373 -7.20 15.90 11.93
N LYS A 374 -7.43 17.21 12.09
CA LYS A 374 -7.41 18.17 10.97
C LYS A 374 -6.06 18.29 10.25
N VAL A 375 -4.97 17.88 10.90
CA VAL A 375 -3.63 17.86 10.28
C VAL A 375 -3.59 17.03 9.02
N TRP A 376 -4.34 15.93 8.95
CA TRP A 376 -4.45 15.08 7.77
C TRP A 376 -5.03 15.84 6.57
N GLN A 377 -6.13 16.56 6.80
CA GLN A 377 -6.75 17.36 5.75
C GLN A 377 -5.82 18.48 5.28
N ARG A 378 -5.22 19.20 6.22
CA ARG A 378 -4.30 20.31 5.92
C ARG A 378 -3.13 19.86 5.05
N ASN A 379 -2.42 18.80 5.47
CA ASN A 379 -1.25 18.29 4.73
C ASN A 379 -1.63 17.78 3.34
N THR A 380 -2.76 17.07 3.23
CA THR A 380 -3.24 16.53 1.97
C THR A 380 -3.67 17.65 1.02
N GLU A 381 -4.36 18.67 1.51
CA GLU A 381 -4.79 19.82 0.70
C GLU A 381 -3.63 20.71 0.25
N GLU A 382 -2.61 20.90 1.08
CA GLU A 382 -1.45 21.72 0.72
C GLU A 382 -0.65 21.12 -0.43
N GLU A 383 -0.48 19.81 -0.45
CA GLU A 383 0.40 19.16 -1.43
C GLU A 383 -0.32 18.44 -2.56
N ARG A 384 -1.56 18.01 -2.38
CA ARG A 384 -2.35 17.32 -3.44
C ARG A 384 -1.58 16.21 -4.13
N LEU A 385 -0.89 15.36 -3.37
CA LEU A 385 0.04 14.36 -3.91
C LEU A 385 -0.64 13.38 -4.87
N LEU A 386 0.02 13.10 -5.98
CA LEU A 386 -0.32 12.04 -6.92
C LEU A 386 0.79 10.98 -6.94
N GLY A 387 0.41 9.76 -7.28
CA GLY A 387 1.33 8.70 -7.63
C GLY A 387 0.92 8.10 -8.97
N VAL A 388 1.22 8.80 -10.07
CA VAL A 388 1.01 8.27 -11.43
C VAL A 388 2.12 7.27 -11.72
N SER A 389 1.74 6.00 -11.85
CA SER A 389 2.65 4.88 -12.01
C SER A 389 2.62 4.32 -13.43
N LEU A 390 3.73 3.70 -13.83
CA LEU A 390 3.82 2.87 -15.03
C LEU A 390 3.80 1.40 -14.61
N THR A 391 2.88 0.62 -15.17
CA THR A 391 2.73 -0.81 -14.91
C THR A 391 2.95 -1.58 -16.22
N GLY A 392 3.74 -2.65 -16.17
CA GLY A 392 4.11 -3.39 -17.39
C GLY A 392 5.36 -2.89 -18.07
N ILE A 393 6.25 -2.23 -17.34
CA ILE A 393 7.49 -1.65 -17.87
C ILE A 393 8.29 -2.68 -18.68
N MET A 394 8.47 -3.87 -18.13
CA MET A 394 9.28 -4.92 -18.76
C MET A 394 8.60 -5.60 -19.97
N ASP A 395 7.35 -5.30 -20.23
CA ASP A 395 6.63 -5.79 -21.41
C ASP A 395 6.92 -4.93 -22.66
N ASN A 396 7.46 -3.72 -22.51
CA ASN A 396 7.70 -2.79 -23.62
C ASN A 396 9.17 -2.34 -23.68
N LYS A 397 9.82 -2.61 -24.80
CA LYS A 397 11.23 -2.28 -25.01
C LYS A 397 11.57 -0.79 -24.87
N LEU A 398 10.61 0.13 -25.17
CA LEU A 398 10.83 1.59 -25.07
C LEU A 398 11.06 2.03 -23.62
N LEU A 399 10.54 1.29 -22.65
CA LEU A 399 10.65 1.60 -21.23
C LEU A 399 11.70 0.78 -20.50
N THR A 400 12.51 0.00 -21.24
CA THR A 400 13.59 -0.83 -20.70
C THR A 400 14.95 -0.33 -21.16
N SER A 401 16.01 -0.93 -20.61
CA SER A 401 17.40 -0.64 -21.00
C SER A 401 17.71 -0.97 -22.47
N LYS A 402 16.84 -1.67 -23.16
CA LYS A 402 16.94 -1.91 -24.62
C LYS A 402 16.76 -0.61 -25.43
N ASN A 403 16.15 0.41 -24.85
CA ASN A 403 16.05 1.75 -25.44
C ASN A 403 17.23 2.59 -24.95
N LYS A 404 18.13 2.96 -25.84
CA LYS A 404 19.29 3.83 -25.54
C LYS A 404 18.88 5.25 -25.12
N GLY A 405 17.70 5.70 -25.53
CA GLY A 405 17.11 7.00 -25.17
C GLY A 405 16.17 6.93 -23.97
N LEU A 406 16.23 5.89 -23.13
CA LEU A 406 15.29 5.65 -22.05
C LEU A 406 15.15 6.86 -21.12
N GLU A 407 16.23 7.46 -20.69
CA GLU A 407 16.20 8.61 -19.77
C GLU A 407 15.40 9.78 -20.35
N LYS A 408 15.65 10.12 -21.61
CA LYS A 408 14.92 11.19 -22.31
C LYS A 408 13.45 10.85 -22.50
N THR A 409 13.14 9.61 -22.82
CA THR A 409 11.75 9.12 -22.94
C THR A 409 11.02 9.30 -21.62
N LEU A 410 11.62 8.88 -20.52
CA LEU A 410 11.02 8.99 -19.19
C LEU A 410 10.86 10.45 -18.73
N GLU A 411 11.86 11.27 -18.95
CA GLU A 411 11.79 12.72 -18.65
C GLU A 411 10.66 13.38 -19.41
N HIS A 412 10.51 13.06 -20.70
CA HIS A 412 9.42 13.57 -21.52
C HIS A 412 8.04 13.16 -20.98
N LEU A 413 7.85 11.88 -20.65
CA LEU A 413 6.60 11.39 -20.09
C LEU A 413 6.30 12.01 -18.73
N ARG A 414 7.32 12.23 -17.89
CA ARG A 414 7.18 12.95 -16.63
C ARG A 414 6.70 14.38 -16.84
N GLU A 415 7.28 15.09 -17.79
CA GLU A 415 6.86 16.46 -18.13
C GLU A 415 5.41 16.51 -18.62
N VAL A 416 4.97 15.53 -19.40
CA VAL A 416 3.55 15.39 -19.79
C VAL A 416 2.65 15.27 -18.55
N ALA A 417 3.04 14.46 -17.57
CA ALA A 417 2.29 14.32 -16.33
C ALA A 417 2.23 15.64 -15.54
N VAL A 418 3.37 16.29 -15.36
CA VAL A 418 3.46 17.56 -14.62
C VAL A 418 2.60 18.64 -15.28
N HIS A 419 2.70 18.80 -16.59
CA HIS A 419 1.93 19.77 -17.33
C HIS A 419 0.42 19.49 -17.26
N THR A 420 0.02 18.25 -17.42
CA THR A 420 -1.38 17.83 -17.32
C THR A 420 -1.95 18.11 -15.94
N ASN A 421 -1.21 17.80 -14.87
CA ASN A 421 -1.63 18.10 -13.50
C ASN A 421 -1.82 19.60 -13.29
N ASN A 422 -0.89 20.43 -13.76
CA ASN A 422 -1.02 21.88 -13.63
C ASN A 422 -2.29 22.39 -14.32
N ASP A 423 -2.56 21.95 -15.53
CA ASP A 423 -3.76 22.34 -16.29
C ASP A 423 -5.05 21.95 -15.56
N TYR A 424 -5.18 20.70 -15.16
CA TYR A 424 -6.41 20.22 -14.51
C TYR A 424 -6.56 20.68 -13.07
N ALA A 425 -5.48 20.89 -12.33
CA ALA A 425 -5.55 21.53 -11.02
C ALA A 425 -6.12 22.96 -11.13
N ASN A 426 -5.68 23.74 -12.12
CA ASN A 426 -6.22 25.06 -12.39
C ASN A 426 -7.71 25.02 -12.75
N ARG A 427 -8.13 24.07 -13.58
CA ARG A 427 -9.55 23.89 -13.94
C ARG A 427 -10.42 23.52 -12.74
N LEU A 428 -9.88 22.72 -11.82
CA LEU A 428 -10.58 22.29 -10.60
C LEU A 428 -10.51 23.33 -9.47
N GLY A 429 -9.70 24.36 -9.61
CA GLY A 429 -9.51 25.39 -8.57
C GLY A 429 -8.75 24.90 -7.35
N ILE A 430 -7.85 23.94 -7.51
CA ILE A 430 -7.01 23.37 -6.45
C ILE A 430 -5.53 23.66 -6.72
N PRO A 431 -4.66 23.61 -5.69
CA PRO A 431 -3.22 23.75 -5.91
C PRO A 431 -2.67 22.66 -6.82
N GLN A 432 -1.64 22.99 -7.59
CA GLN A 432 -0.86 22.01 -8.33
C GLN A 432 -0.23 21.02 -7.35
N SER A 433 -0.20 19.74 -7.72
CA SER A 433 0.44 18.69 -6.92
C SER A 433 1.95 18.93 -6.83
N THR A 434 2.51 18.76 -5.65
CA THR A 434 3.93 19.00 -5.39
C THR A 434 4.82 17.84 -5.84
N SER A 435 4.29 16.63 -5.86
CA SER A 435 4.93 15.43 -6.43
C SER A 435 3.88 14.58 -7.13
N ILE A 436 4.20 14.02 -8.30
CA ILE A 436 3.20 13.48 -9.23
C ILE A 436 3.48 12.03 -9.63
N THR A 437 4.72 11.65 -9.90
CA THR A 437 5.07 10.39 -10.53
C THR A 437 5.79 9.42 -9.61
N CYS A 438 5.52 8.14 -9.79
CA CYS A 438 6.15 7.05 -9.04
C CYS A 438 6.14 5.76 -9.87
N VAL A 439 6.69 4.69 -9.33
CA VAL A 439 6.42 3.33 -9.81
C VAL A 439 5.90 2.50 -8.64
N LYS A 440 4.65 2.10 -8.74
CA LYS A 440 3.96 1.23 -7.79
C LYS A 440 4.32 -0.23 -8.08
N PRO A 441 4.39 -1.12 -7.08
CA PRO A 441 4.63 -2.55 -7.34
C PRO A 441 3.47 -3.25 -8.07
N SER A 442 2.29 -2.64 -8.10
CA SER A 442 1.12 -3.09 -8.87
C SER A 442 0.73 -4.56 -8.66
N GLY A 443 0.44 -4.94 -7.41
CA GLY A 443 0.05 -6.32 -7.10
C GLY A 443 -1.28 -6.73 -7.74
N THR A 444 -2.38 -6.11 -7.36
CA THR A 444 -3.72 -6.47 -7.84
C THR A 444 -4.03 -5.93 -9.23
N VAL A 445 -3.64 -4.68 -9.52
CA VAL A 445 -3.92 -4.06 -10.82
C VAL A 445 -3.24 -4.80 -11.95
N SER A 446 -1.97 -5.18 -11.81
CA SER A 446 -1.26 -5.94 -12.86
C SER A 446 -1.92 -7.28 -13.17
N GLN A 447 -2.57 -7.89 -12.19
CA GLN A 447 -3.32 -9.13 -12.36
C GLN A 447 -4.64 -8.90 -13.12
N LEU A 448 -5.36 -7.83 -12.78
CA LEU A 448 -6.60 -7.46 -13.45
C LEU A 448 -6.36 -7.14 -14.94
N VAL A 449 -5.30 -6.40 -15.23
CA VAL A 449 -5.03 -5.91 -16.59
C VAL A 449 -4.15 -6.86 -17.41
N ASP A 450 -3.62 -7.91 -16.80
CA ASP A 450 -2.67 -8.86 -17.40
C ASP A 450 -1.41 -8.16 -17.93
N SER A 451 -0.62 -7.62 -17.01
CA SER A 451 0.67 -6.97 -17.30
C SER A 451 1.77 -7.43 -16.35
N ALA A 452 3.03 -7.11 -16.66
CA ALA A 452 4.11 -7.19 -15.68
C ALA A 452 3.82 -6.21 -14.51
N SER A 453 4.34 -6.53 -13.31
CA SER A 453 4.07 -5.75 -12.09
C SER A 453 5.05 -4.59 -11.94
N GLY A 454 4.62 -3.36 -12.20
CA GLY A 454 5.46 -2.17 -12.06
C GLY A 454 6.77 -2.27 -12.85
N ILE A 455 7.89 -2.13 -12.17
CA ILE A 455 9.24 -2.28 -12.76
C ILE A 455 9.74 -3.72 -12.78
N HIS A 456 9.02 -4.64 -12.17
CA HIS A 456 9.44 -6.04 -12.08
C HIS A 456 9.30 -6.78 -13.41
N ALA A 457 10.25 -7.69 -13.68
CA ALA A 457 10.15 -8.61 -14.79
C ALA A 457 9.05 -9.65 -14.57
N ARG A 458 8.54 -10.21 -15.65
CA ARG A 458 7.63 -11.37 -15.59
C ARG A 458 8.34 -12.58 -15.00
N HIS A 459 7.57 -13.46 -14.34
CA HIS A 459 8.12 -14.68 -13.74
C HIS A 459 8.79 -15.58 -14.78
N SER A 460 8.07 -15.90 -15.84
CA SER A 460 8.60 -16.66 -16.99
C SER A 460 7.73 -16.44 -18.23
N ARG A 461 8.10 -17.05 -19.35
CA ARG A 461 7.29 -16.94 -20.58
C ARG A 461 5.90 -17.56 -20.41
N TYR A 462 5.83 -18.71 -19.75
CA TYR A 462 4.59 -19.40 -19.38
C TYR A 462 4.69 -19.78 -17.91
N TYR A 463 3.65 -19.51 -17.16
CA TYR A 463 3.61 -19.87 -15.74
C TYR A 463 2.18 -20.10 -15.26
N ILE A 464 2.07 -20.76 -14.13
CA ILE A 464 0.78 -20.99 -13.47
C ILE A 464 0.72 -20.11 -12.23
N ARG A 465 -0.31 -19.30 -12.15
CA ARG A 465 -0.59 -18.50 -10.96
C ARG A 465 -1.62 -19.20 -10.10
N THR A 466 -1.30 -19.37 -8.84
CA THR A 466 -2.20 -19.99 -7.88
C THR A 466 -2.82 -18.93 -6.96
N VAL A 467 -4.11 -19.11 -6.66
CA VAL A 467 -4.88 -18.22 -5.78
C VAL A 467 -5.64 -19.05 -4.76
N ARG A 468 -5.61 -18.61 -3.51
CA ARG A 468 -6.37 -19.25 -2.42
C ARG A 468 -7.74 -18.61 -2.27
N GLY A 469 -8.77 -19.44 -2.17
CA GLY A 469 -10.13 -19.04 -1.87
C GLY A 469 -10.63 -19.72 -0.59
N ASP A 470 -11.34 -18.96 0.24
CA ASP A 470 -12.00 -19.52 1.42
C ASP A 470 -13.21 -20.35 0.96
N ASN A 471 -13.32 -21.59 1.47
CA ASN A 471 -14.43 -22.49 1.13
C ASN A 471 -15.81 -21.95 1.53
N LYS A 472 -15.87 -21.00 2.46
CA LYS A 472 -17.12 -20.34 2.88
C LYS A 472 -17.54 -19.22 1.93
N ASP A 473 -16.63 -18.74 1.08
CA ASP A 473 -16.93 -17.71 0.08
C ASP A 473 -17.74 -18.33 -1.06
N PRO A 474 -18.93 -17.83 -1.38
CA PRO A 474 -19.73 -18.30 -2.53
C PRO A 474 -18.97 -18.26 -3.86
N LEU A 475 -18.02 -17.33 -4.01
CA LEU A 475 -17.18 -17.22 -5.20
C LEU A 475 -16.31 -18.47 -5.38
N THR A 476 -15.82 -19.06 -4.30
CA THR A 476 -15.02 -20.30 -4.35
C THR A 476 -15.82 -21.44 -4.96
N GLN A 477 -17.05 -21.64 -4.52
CA GLN A 477 -17.92 -22.68 -5.08
C GLN A 477 -18.29 -22.38 -6.54
N PHE A 478 -18.59 -21.12 -6.86
CA PHE A 478 -18.87 -20.70 -8.24
C PHE A 478 -17.70 -21.03 -9.17
N MET A 479 -16.48 -20.77 -8.76
CA MET A 479 -15.28 -21.08 -9.57
C MET A 479 -15.09 -22.58 -9.77
N LYS A 480 -15.35 -23.40 -8.75
CA LYS A 480 -15.34 -24.87 -8.89
C LYS A 480 -16.36 -25.33 -9.91
N ASP A 481 -17.58 -24.77 -9.85
CA ASP A 481 -18.68 -25.10 -10.75
C ASP A 481 -18.36 -24.70 -12.20
N GLN A 482 -17.55 -23.66 -12.41
CA GLN A 482 -17.06 -23.23 -13.73
C GLN A 482 -15.91 -24.10 -14.26
N GLY A 483 -15.46 -25.10 -13.51
CA GLY A 483 -14.44 -26.02 -13.95
C GLY A 483 -13.00 -25.47 -13.90
N ILE A 484 -12.76 -24.41 -13.12
CA ILE A 484 -11.39 -23.89 -12.91
C ILE A 484 -10.58 -24.93 -12.14
N PRO A 485 -9.38 -25.30 -12.61
CA PRO A 485 -8.53 -26.27 -11.92
C PRO A 485 -8.28 -25.87 -10.47
N ASN A 486 -8.52 -26.77 -9.56
CA ASN A 486 -8.41 -26.52 -8.13
C ASN A 486 -7.98 -27.76 -7.36
N GLU A 487 -7.47 -27.52 -6.16
CA GLU A 487 -7.11 -28.56 -5.18
C GLU A 487 -7.25 -28.00 -3.77
N PRO A 488 -7.44 -28.87 -2.74
CA PRO A 488 -7.41 -28.44 -1.36
C PRO A 488 -6.04 -27.84 -1.00
N CYS A 489 -6.02 -26.79 -0.17
CA CYS A 489 -4.77 -26.21 0.31
C CYS A 489 -4.03 -27.21 1.20
N VAL A 490 -2.73 -27.40 0.93
CA VAL A 490 -1.89 -28.37 1.69
C VAL A 490 -1.87 -28.09 3.19
N PHE A 491 -1.91 -26.81 3.58
CA PHE A 491 -1.83 -26.42 4.99
C PHE A 491 -3.21 -26.24 5.66
N LYS A 492 -4.26 -26.00 4.89
CA LYS A 492 -5.61 -25.68 5.39
C LYS A 492 -6.69 -26.26 4.47
N GLY A 493 -6.55 -27.54 4.13
CA GLY A 493 -7.41 -28.21 3.14
C GLY A 493 -8.90 -28.17 3.45
N ASP A 494 -9.27 -28.16 4.74
CA ASP A 494 -10.67 -28.14 5.16
C ASP A 494 -11.36 -26.78 4.94
N THR A 495 -10.59 -25.70 4.90
CA THR A 495 -11.13 -24.34 4.83
C THR A 495 -10.76 -23.58 3.58
N THR A 496 -9.76 -24.02 2.83
CA THR A 496 -9.16 -23.27 1.75
C THR A 496 -8.94 -24.13 0.49
N THR A 497 -9.35 -23.59 -0.64
CA THR A 497 -9.12 -24.19 -1.96
C THR A 497 -8.10 -23.35 -2.73
N VAL A 498 -7.18 -24.02 -3.45
CA VAL A 498 -6.19 -23.38 -4.32
C VAL A 498 -6.64 -23.53 -5.76
N PHE A 499 -6.78 -22.41 -6.46
CA PHE A 499 -7.11 -22.36 -7.89
C PHE A 499 -5.87 -22.08 -8.71
N SER A 500 -5.77 -22.70 -9.89
CA SER A 500 -4.64 -22.57 -10.81
C SER A 500 -5.07 -21.91 -12.11
N PHE A 501 -4.33 -20.86 -12.51
CA PHE A 501 -4.60 -20.11 -13.73
C PHE A 501 -3.33 -20.07 -14.60
N PRO A 502 -3.41 -20.49 -15.87
CA PRO A 502 -2.28 -20.36 -16.80
C PRO A 502 -2.11 -18.89 -17.23
N VAL A 503 -0.87 -18.43 -17.26
CA VAL A 503 -0.51 -17.08 -17.72
C VAL A 503 0.59 -17.17 -18.76
N LYS A 504 0.45 -16.36 -19.82
CA LYS A 504 1.43 -16.24 -20.90
C LYS A 504 1.95 -14.80 -20.96
N SER A 505 3.25 -14.64 -20.92
CA SER A 505 3.91 -13.34 -21.12
C SER A 505 3.90 -12.93 -22.59
N PRO A 506 3.91 -11.61 -22.90
CA PRO A 506 4.09 -11.14 -24.27
C PRO A 506 5.40 -11.68 -24.89
N ASN A 507 5.41 -11.84 -26.21
CA ASN A 507 6.62 -12.22 -26.92
C ASN A 507 7.75 -11.22 -26.66
N LYS A 508 8.95 -11.70 -26.36
CA LYS A 508 10.14 -10.90 -26.06
C LYS A 508 10.06 -10.06 -24.77
N ALA A 509 9.06 -10.27 -23.91
CA ALA A 509 9.04 -9.67 -22.58
C ALA A 509 10.25 -10.14 -21.77
N ILE A 510 10.78 -9.26 -20.94
CA ILE A 510 11.87 -9.60 -20.02
C ILE A 510 11.30 -10.43 -18.87
N THR A 511 11.92 -11.60 -18.63
CA THR A 511 11.58 -12.45 -17.47
C THR A 511 12.63 -12.29 -16.37
N ARG A 512 12.31 -12.77 -15.18
CA ARG A 512 13.20 -12.62 -14.02
C ARG A 512 14.57 -13.30 -14.23
N ASP A 513 14.64 -14.35 -15.02
CA ASP A 513 15.89 -15.03 -15.32
C ASP A 513 16.78 -14.25 -16.32
N ASP A 514 16.23 -13.25 -16.99
CA ASP A 514 16.95 -12.40 -17.95
C ASP A 514 17.68 -11.23 -17.27
N MET A 515 17.51 -11.02 -15.96
CA MET A 515 18.08 -9.88 -15.23
C MET A 515 18.89 -10.32 -14.01
N THR A 516 20.08 -9.75 -13.87
CA THR A 516 20.86 -9.83 -12.63
C THR A 516 20.33 -8.83 -11.60
N ALA A 517 20.70 -8.99 -10.33
CA ALA A 517 20.35 -8.03 -9.29
C ALA A 517 20.88 -6.61 -9.59
N ILE A 518 22.10 -6.51 -10.10
CA ILE A 518 22.71 -5.23 -10.51
C ILE A 518 21.92 -4.58 -11.64
N GLU A 519 21.52 -5.32 -12.65
CA GLU A 519 20.69 -4.80 -13.74
C GLU A 519 19.34 -4.26 -13.24
N GLN A 520 18.72 -4.94 -12.28
CA GLN A 520 17.50 -4.46 -11.62
C GLN A 520 17.75 -3.13 -10.88
N LEU A 521 18.86 -3.01 -10.16
CA LEU A 521 19.24 -1.79 -9.44
C LEU A 521 19.58 -0.64 -10.39
N GLU A 522 20.23 -0.90 -11.51
CA GLU A 522 20.51 0.09 -12.54
C GLU A 522 19.21 0.64 -13.16
N MET A 523 18.25 -0.22 -13.44
CA MET A 523 16.91 0.20 -13.87
C MET A 523 16.22 1.06 -12.82
N TRP A 524 16.30 0.66 -11.55
CA TRP A 524 15.76 1.43 -10.44
C TRP A 524 16.33 2.86 -10.42
N LEU A 525 17.64 3.01 -10.56
CA LEU A 525 18.30 4.32 -10.59
C LEU A 525 17.81 5.20 -11.75
N ILE A 526 17.67 4.64 -12.94
CA ILE A 526 17.18 5.36 -14.11
C ILE A 526 15.76 5.89 -13.85
N TYR A 527 14.87 5.05 -13.33
CA TYR A 527 13.50 5.45 -13.00
C TYR A 527 13.45 6.46 -11.86
N GLN A 528 14.30 6.31 -10.85
CA GLN A 528 14.42 7.28 -9.75
C GLN A 528 14.82 8.67 -10.26
N ARG A 529 15.75 8.73 -11.22
CA ARG A 529 16.30 9.98 -11.74
C ARG A 529 15.40 10.64 -12.79
N SER A 530 14.78 9.86 -13.66
CA SER A 530 14.17 10.38 -14.89
C SER A 530 12.64 10.40 -14.89
N TRP A 531 11.99 9.44 -14.27
CA TRP A 531 10.54 9.36 -14.22
C TRP A 531 9.96 9.84 -12.90
N CYS A 532 10.48 9.36 -11.76
CA CYS A 532 9.85 9.55 -10.46
C CYS A 532 10.09 10.94 -9.88
N GLU A 533 9.03 11.57 -9.42
CA GLU A 533 9.08 12.69 -8.46
C GLU A 533 8.98 12.17 -7.02
N HIS A 534 8.38 11.00 -6.84
CA HIS A 534 8.48 10.17 -5.64
C HIS A 534 9.59 9.13 -5.82
N LYS A 535 9.25 7.85 -5.76
CA LYS A 535 10.22 6.76 -5.83
C LYS A 535 9.70 5.61 -6.70
N PRO A 536 10.58 4.79 -7.28
CA PRO A 536 10.18 3.51 -7.81
C PRO A 536 10.20 2.46 -6.70
N SER A 537 9.09 1.75 -6.49
CA SER A 537 9.06 0.62 -5.58
C SER A 537 9.64 -0.61 -6.25
N VAL A 538 10.60 -1.25 -5.60
CA VAL A 538 11.22 -2.48 -6.12
C VAL A 538 11.59 -3.41 -4.98
N THR A 539 11.44 -4.70 -5.25
CA THR A 539 12.07 -5.77 -4.49
C THR A 539 13.09 -6.43 -5.40
N ILE A 540 14.36 -6.29 -5.04
CA ILE A 540 15.46 -6.86 -5.80
C ILE A 540 15.59 -8.34 -5.43
N SER A 541 15.49 -9.20 -6.43
CA SER A 541 15.75 -10.63 -6.27
C SER A 541 17.25 -10.88 -6.36
N VAL A 542 17.85 -11.40 -5.29
CA VAL A 542 19.29 -11.56 -5.16
C VAL A 542 19.67 -13.03 -5.02
N ARG A 543 20.53 -13.53 -5.91
CA ARG A 543 21.10 -14.89 -5.81
C ARG A 543 22.20 -14.92 -4.77
N ASP A 544 22.49 -16.11 -4.26
CA ASP A 544 23.48 -16.29 -3.18
C ASP A 544 24.86 -15.71 -3.50
N ASP A 545 25.28 -15.77 -4.73
CA ASP A 545 26.58 -15.26 -5.20
C ASP A 545 26.57 -13.74 -5.50
N GLU A 546 25.40 -13.08 -5.47
CA GLU A 546 25.28 -11.67 -5.81
C GLU A 546 25.28 -10.73 -4.58
N TRP A 547 25.13 -11.23 -3.36
CA TRP A 547 24.93 -10.39 -2.17
C TRP A 547 26.07 -9.39 -1.92
N MET A 548 27.32 -9.81 -2.15
CA MET A 548 28.47 -8.91 -1.93
C MET A 548 28.51 -7.77 -2.94
N GLU A 549 28.28 -8.08 -4.21
CA GLU A 549 28.24 -7.10 -5.29
C GLU A 549 27.06 -6.13 -5.12
N VAL A 550 25.91 -6.64 -4.75
CA VAL A 550 24.72 -5.84 -4.46
C VAL A 550 24.97 -4.89 -3.30
N GLY A 551 25.57 -5.37 -2.21
CA GLY A 551 25.94 -4.53 -1.07
C GLY A 551 26.89 -3.40 -1.45
N ALA A 552 27.91 -3.71 -2.26
CA ALA A 552 28.85 -2.71 -2.78
C ALA A 552 28.16 -1.65 -3.65
N PHE A 553 27.25 -2.07 -4.52
CA PHE A 553 26.47 -1.17 -5.36
C PHE A 553 25.57 -0.24 -4.54
N VAL A 554 24.85 -0.80 -3.58
CA VAL A 554 23.96 -0.04 -2.69
C VAL A 554 24.75 0.99 -1.90
N TYR A 555 25.90 0.62 -1.35
CA TYR A 555 26.75 1.55 -0.59
C TYR A 555 27.30 2.67 -1.49
N LYS A 556 27.74 2.34 -2.69
CA LYS A 556 28.24 3.33 -3.65
C LYS A 556 27.16 4.38 -4.03
N HIS A 557 25.93 3.94 -4.22
CA HIS A 557 24.80 4.79 -4.63
C HIS A 557 23.89 5.19 -3.46
N PHE A 558 24.35 5.06 -2.23
CA PHE A 558 23.51 5.21 -1.04
C PHE A 558 22.77 6.54 -0.98
N ASP A 559 23.39 7.62 -1.42
CA ASP A 559 22.79 8.96 -1.41
C ASP A 559 21.57 9.09 -2.33
N GLU A 560 21.36 8.14 -3.24
CA GLU A 560 20.19 8.06 -4.13
C GLU A 560 19.23 6.93 -3.75
N MET A 561 19.60 6.05 -2.82
CA MET A 561 18.79 4.90 -2.40
C MET A 561 17.67 5.34 -1.46
N SER A 562 16.65 6.02 -2.02
CA SER A 562 15.52 6.55 -1.25
C SER A 562 14.67 5.45 -0.61
N GLY A 563 14.53 4.29 -1.26
CA GLY A 563 13.83 3.14 -0.72
C GLY A 563 14.00 1.91 -1.61
N VAL A 564 14.62 0.86 -1.06
CA VAL A 564 14.85 -0.41 -1.76
C VAL A 564 14.68 -1.56 -0.79
N SER A 565 14.08 -2.65 -1.24
CA SER A 565 14.01 -3.90 -0.50
C SER A 565 14.61 -5.06 -1.30
N PHE A 566 14.98 -6.11 -0.60
CA PHE A 566 15.69 -7.25 -1.15
C PHE A 566 15.04 -8.56 -0.72
N LEU A 567 15.09 -9.56 -1.59
CA LEU A 567 14.69 -10.93 -1.25
C LEU A 567 15.70 -11.91 -1.85
N PRO A 568 15.98 -13.02 -1.15
CA PRO A 568 16.68 -14.14 -1.77
C PRO A 568 15.92 -14.64 -3.00
N HIS A 569 16.65 -15.03 -4.03
CA HIS A 569 16.08 -15.49 -5.32
C HIS A 569 15.32 -16.80 -5.15
#